data_953380944fb8ce5940792912d153bf7a
#
_entry.id   953380944fb8ce5940792912d153bf7a
#
_cell.length_a   1.000
_cell.length_b   1.000
_cell.length_c   1.000
_cell.angle_alpha   90.00
_cell.angle_beta   90.00
_cell.angle_gamma   90.00
#
_symmetry.space_group_name_H-M   'P 1'
#
loop_
_entity.id
_entity.type
_entity.pdbx_description
1 polymer ?
#
loop_
_entity_poly.entity_id
_entity_poly.type
_entity_poly.pdbx_seq_one_letter_code
_entity_poly.pdbx_strand_id
1 'polypeptide(L)'
;MKNHDDLHRKRINKYLLAIERLFDELILSCSSLVVRLKLKDELFQFRKYPSIIKYADSYLVNYNNSLLNSIRTYTEYEWDFANAKIDDILKTRLGSVKGKITPKIYEAEIRKIANQSHNQKALEAFQNRKSGKFTVSERVWNISQQAKENIELAIEGAYKEGMSAQELARAIKSNLNNPDKLFRRVRDKHGNLVLSQAAQSYHPGQGVYRSAHKNALRLAVDQINTGYRKSEQMRISANNDVVGQKINLSPSHKHYDMCDELKGLYPKEFDWHKWHTGCMCFRTMIMKSESEFIKELNAGQNLPPESSENYIGDVPDNFVKWLKENKDRMKNWKRNPDFIADNKKFL
;
A
#
# COMPACT_ATOMS: atom_id res chain seq x y z
N MET A 1 -1.08 26.00 -5.20
CA MET A 1 -1.67 24.87 -4.46
C MET A 1 -0.57 23.83 -4.19
N LYS A 2 -0.42 23.32 -2.96
CA LYS A 2 0.55 22.26 -2.66
C LYS A 2 0.17 21.00 -3.46
N ASN A 3 1.15 20.38 -4.11
CA ASN A 3 0.91 19.10 -4.79
C ASN A 3 0.95 17.97 -3.74
N HIS A 4 -0.18 17.74 -3.05
CA HIS A 4 -0.31 16.76 -1.99
C HIS A 4 0.00 15.34 -2.48
N ASP A 5 -0.42 14.97 -3.70
CA ASP A 5 -0.20 13.63 -4.23
C ASP A 5 1.29 13.38 -4.53
N ASP A 6 2.03 14.41 -4.93
CA ASP A 6 3.48 14.32 -5.09
C ASP A 6 4.21 14.19 -3.74
N LEU A 7 3.76 14.97 -2.75
CA LEU A 7 4.28 14.86 -1.38
C LEU A 7 3.98 13.49 -0.78
N HIS A 8 2.76 12.96 -0.97
CA HIS A 8 2.39 11.61 -0.54
C HIS A 8 3.35 10.56 -1.12
N ARG A 9 3.63 10.59 -2.44
CA ARG A 9 4.60 9.67 -3.07
C ARG A 9 5.99 9.77 -2.47
N LYS A 10 6.48 11.00 -2.22
CA LYS A 10 7.79 11.22 -1.59
C LYS A 10 7.84 10.69 -0.16
N ARG A 11 6.75 10.84 0.60
CA ARG A 11 6.64 10.32 1.97
C ARG A 11 6.65 8.79 1.99
N ILE A 12 5.91 8.15 1.07
CA ILE A 12 5.94 6.68 0.93
C ILE A 12 7.37 6.18 0.74
N ASN A 13 8.16 6.78 -0.13
CA ASN A 13 9.54 6.36 -0.33
C ASN A 13 10.38 6.44 0.96
N LYS A 14 10.17 7.47 1.80
CA LYS A 14 10.83 7.55 3.11
C LYS A 14 10.39 6.43 4.06
N TYR A 15 9.10 6.09 4.05
CA TYR A 15 8.57 5.00 4.87
C TYR A 15 9.14 3.64 4.46
N LEU A 16 9.27 3.42 3.15
CA LEU A 16 9.88 2.19 2.65
C LEU A 16 11.34 2.04 3.07
N LEU A 17 12.13 3.13 3.01
CA LEU A 17 13.51 3.13 3.51
C LEU A 17 13.58 2.82 5.01
N ALA A 18 12.62 3.31 5.81
CA ALA A 18 12.56 2.96 7.23
C ALA A 18 12.26 1.46 7.46
N ILE A 19 11.34 0.90 6.67
CA ILE A 19 11.02 -0.54 6.73
C ILE A 19 12.20 -1.40 6.26
N GLU A 20 12.94 -0.95 5.24
CA GLU A 20 14.17 -1.63 4.80
C GLU A 20 15.19 -1.73 5.94
N ARG A 21 15.36 -0.67 6.72
CA ARG A 21 16.27 -0.68 7.89
C ARG A 21 15.90 -1.72 8.94
N LEU A 22 14.60 -1.91 9.21
CA LEU A 22 14.15 -2.96 10.13
C LEU A 22 14.60 -4.35 9.67
N PHE A 23 14.54 -4.60 8.36
CA PHE A 23 14.98 -5.85 7.78
C PHE A 23 16.51 -6.02 7.85
N ASP A 24 17.25 -4.92 7.57
CA ASP A 24 18.70 -4.89 7.69
C ASP A 24 19.16 -5.18 9.11
N GLU A 25 18.48 -4.60 10.12
CA GLU A 25 18.75 -4.83 11.54
C GLU A 25 18.48 -6.30 11.94
N LEU A 26 17.40 -6.89 11.43
CA LEU A 26 17.10 -8.31 11.65
C LEU A 26 18.21 -9.20 11.07
N ILE A 27 18.64 -8.94 9.83
CA ILE A 27 19.71 -9.71 9.18
C ILE A 27 21.01 -9.58 9.97
N LEU A 28 21.40 -8.38 10.37
CA LEU A 28 22.63 -8.16 11.14
C LEU A 28 22.60 -8.86 12.49
N SER A 29 21.46 -8.77 13.19
CA SER A 29 21.26 -9.44 14.48
C SER A 29 21.37 -10.96 14.36
N CYS A 30 20.71 -11.56 13.37
CA CYS A 30 20.80 -12.99 13.09
C CYS A 30 22.24 -13.40 12.69
N SER A 31 22.91 -12.60 11.86
CA SER A 31 24.30 -12.85 11.47
C SER A 31 25.25 -12.85 12.66
N SER A 32 25.04 -11.95 13.63
CA SER A 32 25.86 -11.87 14.86
C SER A 32 25.75 -13.12 15.75
N LEU A 33 24.61 -13.82 15.69
CA LEU A 33 24.46 -15.10 16.38
C LEU A 33 25.24 -16.23 15.68
N VAL A 34 25.17 -16.24 14.35
CA VAL A 34 25.66 -17.37 13.53
C VAL A 34 27.18 -17.40 13.42
N VAL A 35 27.86 -16.26 13.30
CA VAL A 35 29.33 -16.21 13.15
C VAL A 35 30.11 -16.77 14.32
N ARG A 36 29.45 -17.01 15.45
CA ARG A 36 30.02 -17.61 16.65
C ARG A 36 29.83 -19.13 16.71
N LEU A 37 29.13 -19.71 15.74
CA LEU A 37 28.81 -21.12 15.70
C LEU A 37 29.76 -21.88 14.78
N LYS A 38 30.01 -23.15 15.13
CA LYS A 38 30.51 -24.14 14.18
C LYS A 38 29.32 -24.74 13.48
N LEU A 39 29.09 -24.37 12.20
CA LEU A 39 28.01 -24.91 11.41
C LEU A 39 28.31 -26.35 11.00
N LYS A 40 27.28 -27.19 10.98
CA LYS A 40 27.34 -28.56 10.48
C LYS A 40 27.10 -28.57 8.98
N ASP A 41 27.58 -29.63 8.30
CA ASP A 41 27.34 -29.87 6.86
C ASP A 41 25.87 -30.29 6.56
N GLU A 42 24.92 -29.56 7.09
CA GLU A 42 23.48 -29.77 6.88
C GLU A 42 22.74 -28.44 6.79
N LEU A 43 21.53 -28.45 6.22
CA LEU A 43 20.67 -27.25 6.14
C LEU A 43 20.62 -26.51 7.45
N PHE A 44 21.05 -25.24 7.42
CA PHE A 44 21.03 -24.38 8.60
C PHE A 44 19.59 -24.08 8.99
N GLN A 45 19.27 -24.31 10.25
CA GLN A 45 17.99 -23.94 10.87
C GLN A 45 18.27 -23.51 12.31
N PHE A 46 17.76 -22.34 12.72
CA PHE A 46 17.95 -21.84 14.09
C PHE A 46 17.54 -22.86 15.16
N ARG A 47 16.49 -23.65 14.90
CA ARG A 47 15.99 -24.68 15.83
C ARG A 47 17.01 -25.80 16.17
N LYS A 48 18.01 -26.00 15.33
CA LYS A 48 19.06 -26.97 15.53
C LYS A 48 20.16 -26.49 16.48
N TYR A 49 20.11 -25.22 16.90
CA TYR A 49 21.12 -24.56 17.73
C TYR A 49 20.49 -23.98 19.00
N PRO A 50 20.37 -24.79 20.11
CA PRO A 50 19.69 -24.37 21.34
C PRO A 50 20.26 -23.09 21.96
N SER A 51 21.56 -22.84 21.77
CA SER A 51 22.24 -21.67 22.31
C SER A 51 21.79 -20.33 21.72
N ILE A 52 21.22 -20.33 20.52
CA ILE A 52 20.86 -19.10 19.81
C ILE A 52 19.37 -18.99 19.46
N ILE A 53 18.59 -20.08 19.51
CA ILE A 53 17.20 -20.10 19.07
C ILE A 53 16.35 -19.04 19.77
N LYS A 54 16.48 -18.88 21.09
CA LYS A 54 15.71 -17.89 21.87
C LYS A 54 16.00 -16.46 21.42
N TYR A 55 17.25 -16.16 21.09
CA TYR A 55 17.65 -14.84 20.58
C TYR A 55 17.09 -14.60 19.17
N ALA A 56 17.21 -15.59 18.28
CA ALA A 56 16.66 -15.50 16.93
C ALA A 56 15.15 -15.28 16.95
N ASP A 57 14.42 -16.04 17.77
CA ASP A 57 12.97 -15.86 17.93
C ASP A 57 12.61 -14.49 18.52
N SER A 58 13.40 -13.97 19.49
CA SER A 58 13.22 -12.61 20.02
C SER A 58 13.42 -11.55 18.95
N TYR A 59 14.45 -11.66 18.09
CA TYR A 59 14.69 -10.72 16.99
C TYR A 59 13.55 -10.75 15.96
N LEU A 60 13.01 -11.93 15.68
CA LEU A 60 11.85 -12.07 14.79
C LEU A 60 10.57 -11.46 15.37
N VAL A 61 10.32 -11.64 16.67
CA VAL A 61 9.20 -10.99 17.36
C VAL A 61 9.34 -9.47 17.33
N ASN A 62 10.54 -8.96 17.61
CA ASN A 62 10.81 -7.52 17.54
C ASN A 62 10.61 -6.97 16.12
N TYR A 63 11.12 -7.67 15.11
CA TYR A 63 10.90 -7.30 13.70
C TYR A 63 9.41 -7.28 13.34
N ASN A 64 8.65 -8.33 13.73
CA ASN A 64 7.21 -8.40 13.50
C ASN A 64 6.49 -7.20 14.10
N ASN A 65 6.76 -6.89 15.37
CA ASN A 65 6.10 -5.77 16.06
C ASN A 65 6.49 -4.43 15.46
N SER A 66 7.76 -4.22 15.15
CA SER A 66 8.25 -2.98 14.53
C SER A 66 7.68 -2.78 13.13
N LEU A 67 7.59 -3.83 12.32
CA LEU A 67 6.99 -3.77 10.99
C LEU A 67 5.50 -3.45 11.05
N LEU A 68 4.75 -4.13 11.93
CA LEU A 68 3.32 -3.88 12.13
C LEU A 68 3.06 -2.44 12.59
N ASN A 69 3.80 -1.99 13.60
CA ASN A 69 3.67 -0.62 14.13
C ASN A 69 4.02 0.42 13.06
N SER A 70 5.09 0.22 12.29
CA SER A 70 5.47 1.12 11.21
C SER A 70 4.37 1.22 10.14
N ILE A 71 3.80 0.10 9.70
CA ILE A 71 2.71 0.11 8.70
C ILE A 71 1.49 0.85 9.26
N ARG A 72 1.10 0.63 10.52
CA ARG A 72 -0.04 1.29 11.16
C ARG A 72 0.19 2.79 11.29
N THR A 73 1.33 3.20 11.85
CA THR A 73 1.69 4.60 12.06
C THR A 73 1.78 5.37 10.74
N TYR A 74 2.41 4.79 9.72
CA TYR A 74 2.51 5.46 8.42
C TYR A 74 1.15 5.52 7.69
N THR A 75 0.28 4.53 7.90
CA THR A 75 -1.10 4.57 7.41
C THR A 75 -1.89 5.71 8.08
N GLU A 76 -1.74 5.89 9.39
CA GLU A 76 -2.35 7.00 10.14
C GLU A 76 -1.85 8.35 9.65
N TYR A 77 -0.53 8.54 9.51
CA TYR A 77 0.03 9.79 9.00
C TYR A 77 -0.48 10.13 7.59
N GLU A 78 -0.67 9.15 6.74
CA GLU A 78 -1.18 9.40 5.39
C GLU A 78 -2.71 9.54 5.37
N TRP A 79 -3.42 8.93 6.28
CA TRP A 79 -4.84 9.18 6.52
C TRP A 79 -5.11 10.64 6.88
N ASP A 80 -4.35 11.18 7.84
CA ASP A 80 -4.45 12.58 8.25
C ASP A 80 -3.98 13.53 7.15
N PHE A 81 -2.95 13.14 6.40
CA PHE A 81 -2.47 13.93 5.27
C PHE A 81 -3.50 14.01 4.14
N ALA A 82 -4.27 12.95 3.90
CA ALA A 82 -5.40 12.95 2.96
C ALA A 82 -6.52 13.91 3.43
N ASN A 83 -6.84 13.90 4.72
CA ASN A 83 -7.79 14.87 5.30
C ASN A 83 -7.32 16.31 5.09
N ALA A 84 -6.05 16.60 5.40
CA ALA A 84 -5.47 17.93 5.20
C ALA A 84 -5.50 18.38 3.72
N LYS A 85 -5.28 17.45 2.77
CA LYS A 85 -5.44 17.72 1.32
C LYS A 85 -6.86 18.21 1.01
N ILE A 86 -7.87 17.51 1.51
CA ILE A 86 -9.27 17.87 1.25
C ILE A 86 -9.59 19.23 1.88
N ASP A 87 -9.13 19.47 3.12
CA ASP A 87 -9.32 20.77 3.78
C ASP A 87 -8.68 21.91 2.98
N ASP A 88 -7.48 21.74 2.47
CA ASP A 88 -6.80 22.76 1.64
C ASP A 88 -7.55 23.01 0.32
N ILE A 89 -8.10 21.97 -0.31
CA ILE A 89 -8.91 22.12 -1.52
C ILE A 89 -10.20 22.87 -1.23
N LEU A 90 -10.92 22.53 -0.15
CA LEU A 90 -12.17 23.19 0.24
C LEU A 90 -11.95 24.65 0.64
N LYS A 91 -10.87 24.95 1.39
CA LYS A 91 -10.48 26.32 1.72
C LYS A 91 -10.15 27.14 0.47
N THR A 92 -9.44 26.54 -0.48
CA THR A 92 -9.13 27.19 -1.78
C THR A 92 -10.40 27.49 -2.56
N ARG A 93 -11.30 26.51 -2.62
CA ARG A 93 -12.62 26.64 -3.27
C ARG A 93 -13.45 27.76 -2.67
N LEU A 94 -13.56 27.77 -1.33
CA LEU A 94 -14.28 28.82 -0.62
C LEU A 94 -13.62 30.19 -0.78
N GLY A 95 -12.28 30.23 -0.79
CA GLY A 95 -11.49 31.44 -1.00
C GLY A 95 -11.75 32.09 -2.37
N SER A 96 -11.99 31.29 -3.44
CA SER A 96 -12.29 31.82 -4.78
C SER A 96 -13.62 32.58 -4.85
N VAL A 97 -14.55 32.31 -3.93
CA VAL A 97 -15.88 32.97 -3.88
C VAL A 97 -16.04 33.97 -2.75
N LYS A 98 -14.97 34.25 -1.99
CA LYS A 98 -15.01 35.13 -0.80
C LYS A 98 -15.67 36.49 -1.05
N GLY A 99 -15.41 37.11 -2.20
CA GLY A 99 -16.00 38.40 -2.59
C GLY A 99 -17.43 38.32 -3.15
N LYS A 100 -18.01 37.13 -3.30
CA LYS A 100 -19.31 36.85 -3.92
C LYS A 100 -20.36 36.34 -2.94
N ILE A 101 -19.96 36.14 -1.66
CA ILE A 101 -20.81 35.71 -0.55
C ILE A 101 -20.63 36.66 0.64
N THR A 102 -21.58 36.66 1.58
CA THR A 102 -21.46 37.50 2.79
C THR A 102 -20.33 37.03 3.71
N PRO A 103 -19.69 37.94 4.46
CA PRO A 103 -18.66 37.55 5.45
C PRO A 103 -19.16 36.51 6.46
N LYS A 104 -20.42 36.61 6.87
CA LYS A 104 -21.06 35.67 7.82
C LYS A 104 -21.08 34.23 7.25
N ILE A 105 -21.45 34.08 5.96
CA ILE A 105 -21.47 32.77 5.29
C ILE A 105 -20.05 32.25 5.17
N TYR A 106 -19.10 33.09 4.72
CA TYR A 106 -17.71 32.70 4.56
C TYR A 106 -17.12 32.16 5.89
N GLU A 107 -17.29 32.89 6.99
CA GLU A 107 -16.80 32.45 8.31
C GLU A 107 -17.47 31.18 8.81
N ALA A 108 -18.77 31.01 8.54
CA ALA A 108 -19.48 29.79 8.92
C ALA A 108 -18.94 28.57 8.16
N GLU A 109 -18.68 28.68 6.86
CA GLU A 109 -18.11 27.59 6.07
C GLU A 109 -16.65 27.28 6.44
N ILE A 110 -15.82 28.30 6.74
CA ILE A 110 -14.46 28.09 7.25
C ILE A 110 -14.51 27.28 8.57
N ARG A 111 -15.44 27.62 9.48
CA ARG A 111 -15.62 26.87 10.74
C ARG A 111 -16.08 25.43 10.49
N LYS A 112 -16.98 25.20 9.53
CA LYS A 112 -17.40 23.83 9.15
C LYS A 112 -16.20 23.00 8.66
N ILE A 113 -15.36 23.55 7.79
CA ILE A 113 -14.16 22.87 7.31
C ILE A 113 -13.21 22.55 8.48
N ALA A 114 -12.96 23.52 9.37
CA ALA A 114 -12.06 23.35 10.51
C ALA A 114 -12.55 22.31 11.54
N ASN A 115 -13.88 22.16 11.68
CA ASN A 115 -14.49 21.23 12.63
C ASN A 115 -14.83 19.87 12.04
N GLN A 116 -14.47 19.61 10.78
CA GLN A 116 -14.71 18.29 10.18
C GLN A 116 -13.86 17.23 10.87
N SER A 117 -14.50 16.14 11.27
CA SER A 117 -13.83 14.98 11.87
C SER A 117 -12.90 14.29 10.88
N HIS A 118 -11.67 13.99 11.30
CA HIS A 118 -10.74 13.16 10.56
C HIS A 118 -11.08 11.67 10.64
N ASN A 119 -12.22 11.33 11.19
CA ASN A 119 -12.84 10.01 11.19
C ASN A 119 -11.95 8.90 11.76
N GLN A 120 -11.43 9.11 12.98
CA GLN A 120 -10.51 8.19 13.66
C GLN A 120 -11.07 6.76 13.79
N LYS A 121 -12.39 6.64 14.08
CA LYS A 121 -13.04 5.32 14.15
C LYS A 121 -13.00 4.56 12.83
N ALA A 122 -13.05 5.27 11.71
CA ALA A 122 -12.93 4.64 10.40
C ALA A 122 -11.49 4.22 10.11
N LEU A 123 -10.49 4.97 10.55
CA LEU A 123 -9.09 4.56 10.49
C LEU A 123 -8.86 3.26 11.29
N GLU A 124 -9.38 3.19 12.53
CA GLU A 124 -9.29 1.98 13.35
C GLU A 124 -9.95 0.78 12.67
N ALA A 125 -11.16 0.95 12.12
CA ALA A 125 -11.85 -0.08 11.37
C ALA A 125 -11.06 -0.50 10.12
N PHE A 126 -10.46 0.46 9.41
CA PHE A 126 -9.60 0.20 8.27
C PHE A 126 -8.36 -0.61 8.65
N GLN A 127 -7.67 -0.26 9.73
CA GLN A 127 -6.45 -0.95 10.19
C GLN A 127 -6.72 -2.38 10.68
N ASN A 128 -7.93 -2.65 11.18
CA ASN A 128 -8.32 -3.96 11.71
C ASN A 128 -9.09 -4.83 10.69
N ARG A 129 -9.39 -4.30 9.50
CA ARG A 129 -10.14 -5.02 8.49
C ARG A 129 -9.40 -6.26 7.98
N LYS A 130 -10.16 -7.27 7.57
CA LYS A 130 -9.64 -8.36 6.76
C LYS A 130 -9.59 -7.95 5.28
N SER A 131 -8.49 -8.23 4.63
CA SER A 131 -8.35 -8.15 3.17
C SER A 131 -8.14 -9.57 2.64
N GLY A 132 -9.18 -10.17 2.07
CA GLY A 132 -9.25 -11.60 1.84
C GLY A 132 -9.42 -12.36 3.15
N LYS A 133 -8.51 -13.31 3.41
CA LYS A 133 -8.57 -14.16 4.61
C LYS A 133 -7.86 -13.55 5.83
N PHE A 134 -7.01 -12.54 5.63
CA PHE A 134 -6.06 -12.08 6.64
C PHE A 134 -6.21 -10.60 6.97
N THR A 135 -6.01 -10.27 8.25
CA THR A 135 -5.73 -8.92 8.74
C THR A 135 -4.31 -8.49 8.37
N VAL A 136 -3.99 -7.21 8.56
CA VAL A 136 -2.60 -6.71 8.38
C VAL A 136 -1.65 -7.41 9.36
N SER A 137 -2.06 -7.63 10.60
CA SER A 137 -1.25 -8.31 11.62
C SER A 137 -0.88 -9.75 11.20
N GLU A 138 -1.86 -10.53 10.74
CA GLU A 138 -1.62 -11.89 10.25
C GLU A 138 -0.71 -11.94 9.02
N ARG A 139 -0.81 -10.94 8.13
CA ARG A 139 0.09 -10.83 6.98
C ARG A 139 1.51 -10.49 7.40
N VAL A 140 1.69 -9.58 8.37
CA VAL A 140 3.00 -9.23 8.92
C VAL A 140 3.61 -10.44 9.62
N TRP A 141 2.82 -11.21 10.37
CA TRP A 141 3.27 -12.47 10.95
C TRP A 141 3.78 -13.46 9.90
N ASN A 142 3.03 -13.69 8.84
CA ASN A 142 3.43 -14.56 7.74
C ASN A 142 4.74 -14.08 7.07
N ILE A 143 4.91 -12.76 6.90
CA ILE A 143 6.14 -12.17 6.37
C ILE A 143 7.32 -12.41 7.32
N SER A 144 7.11 -12.32 8.64
CA SER A 144 8.15 -12.56 9.63
C SER A 144 8.59 -14.04 9.65
N GLN A 145 7.66 -14.98 9.51
CA GLN A 145 8.01 -16.40 9.34
C GLN A 145 8.79 -16.64 8.04
N GLN A 146 8.35 -16.03 6.96
CA GLN A 146 9.06 -16.06 5.67
C GLN A 146 10.48 -15.45 5.80
N ALA A 147 10.64 -14.37 6.58
CA ALA A 147 11.94 -13.76 6.83
C ALA A 147 12.89 -14.73 7.53
N LYS A 148 12.40 -15.48 8.54
CA LYS A 148 13.18 -16.54 9.21
C LYS A 148 13.69 -17.56 8.22
N GLU A 149 12.80 -18.14 7.40
CA GLU A 149 13.14 -19.14 6.39
C GLU A 149 14.14 -18.59 5.35
N ASN A 150 13.91 -17.37 4.87
CA ASN A 150 14.81 -16.73 3.91
C ASN A 150 16.21 -16.49 4.49
N ILE A 151 16.31 -16.09 5.77
CA ILE A 151 17.59 -15.88 6.46
C ILE A 151 18.31 -17.23 6.66
N GLU A 152 17.60 -18.26 7.09
CA GLU A 152 18.15 -19.61 7.27
C GLU A 152 18.77 -20.14 5.95
N LEU A 153 18.02 -20.05 4.85
CA LEU A 153 18.48 -20.45 3.51
C LEU A 153 19.67 -19.61 3.01
N ALA A 154 19.65 -18.31 3.31
CA ALA A 154 20.72 -17.40 2.86
C ALA A 154 22.01 -17.58 3.70
N ILE A 155 21.91 -17.92 4.99
CA ILE A 155 23.05 -18.26 5.85
C ILE A 155 23.80 -19.45 5.26
N GLU A 156 23.09 -20.52 4.90
CA GLU A 156 23.71 -21.72 4.33
C GLU A 156 24.49 -21.41 3.06
N GLY A 157 23.93 -20.61 2.16
CA GLY A 157 24.57 -20.23 0.90
C GLY A 157 25.68 -19.17 1.02
N ALA A 158 25.75 -18.45 2.12
CA ALA A 158 26.61 -17.29 2.29
C ALA A 158 27.71 -17.47 3.37
N TYR A 159 27.49 -18.33 4.37
CA TYR A 159 28.41 -18.49 5.46
C TYR A 159 29.74 -19.11 5.02
N LYS A 160 30.83 -18.50 5.50
CA LYS A 160 32.18 -19.06 5.41
C LYS A 160 32.83 -18.90 6.77
N GLU A 161 33.61 -19.87 7.19
CA GLU A 161 34.32 -19.82 8.45
C GLU A 161 35.24 -18.58 8.51
N GLY A 162 35.23 -17.89 9.65
CA GLY A 162 36.02 -16.65 9.83
C GLY A 162 35.38 -15.36 9.35
N MET A 163 34.17 -15.38 8.77
CA MET A 163 33.48 -14.15 8.40
C MET A 163 33.04 -13.33 9.62
N SER A 164 33.10 -12.02 9.51
CA SER A 164 32.46 -11.11 10.45
C SER A 164 30.92 -11.08 10.27
N ALA A 165 30.19 -10.64 11.31
CA ALA A 165 28.74 -10.50 11.24
C ALA A 165 28.29 -9.55 10.11
N GLN A 166 29.06 -8.47 9.86
CA GLN A 166 28.79 -7.51 8.81
C GLN A 166 29.00 -8.09 7.40
N GLU A 167 30.01 -8.94 7.22
CA GLU A 167 30.26 -9.63 5.94
C GLU A 167 29.15 -10.63 5.66
N LEU A 168 28.76 -11.42 6.64
CA LEU A 168 27.66 -12.37 6.52
C LEU A 168 26.34 -11.62 6.25
N ALA A 169 26.05 -10.55 6.97
CA ALA A 169 24.86 -9.75 6.77
C ALA A 169 24.79 -9.17 5.34
N ARG A 170 25.91 -8.64 4.81
CA ARG A 170 25.98 -8.14 3.43
C ARG A 170 25.73 -9.25 2.40
N ALA A 171 26.26 -10.42 2.62
CA ALA A 171 26.06 -11.57 1.74
C ALA A 171 24.60 -12.06 1.76
N ILE A 172 23.98 -12.17 2.95
CA ILE A 172 22.57 -12.50 3.12
C ILE A 172 21.70 -11.45 2.41
N LYS A 173 21.92 -10.17 2.68
CA LYS A 173 21.17 -9.07 2.05
C LYS A 173 21.26 -9.11 0.52
N SER A 174 22.46 -9.37 -0.03
CA SER A 174 22.67 -9.52 -1.47
C SER A 174 21.82 -10.65 -2.07
N ASN A 175 21.70 -11.78 -1.35
CA ASN A 175 20.88 -12.92 -1.79
C ASN A 175 19.38 -12.64 -1.68
N LEU A 176 18.94 -11.89 -0.66
CA LEU A 176 17.52 -11.58 -0.44
C LEU A 176 17.03 -10.43 -1.33
N ASN A 177 17.88 -9.47 -1.66
CA ASN A 177 17.56 -8.39 -2.62
C ASN A 177 17.53 -8.91 -4.06
N ASN A 178 18.34 -9.91 -4.37
CA ASN A 178 18.29 -10.62 -5.63
C ASN A 178 17.99 -12.12 -5.40
N PRO A 179 16.70 -12.48 -5.26
CA PRO A 179 16.29 -13.85 -4.96
C PRO A 179 16.80 -14.88 -5.98
N ASP A 180 17.07 -14.47 -7.23
CA ASP A 180 17.59 -15.36 -8.27
C ASP A 180 19.01 -15.85 -7.96
N LYS A 181 19.77 -15.16 -7.10
CA LYS A 181 21.05 -15.65 -6.58
C LYS A 181 20.89 -16.86 -5.67
N LEU A 182 19.83 -16.87 -4.86
CA LEU A 182 19.54 -17.94 -3.91
C LEU A 182 18.72 -19.07 -4.57
N PHE A 183 17.68 -18.71 -5.32
CA PHE A 183 16.73 -19.61 -5.95
C PHE A 183 17.08 -19.88 -7.43
N ARG A 184 18.33 -20.28 -7.69
CA ARG A 184 18.86 -20.49 -9.04
C ARG A 184 18.99 -21.96 -9.39
N ARG A 185 19.35 -22.24 -10.64
CA ARG A 185 19.92 -23.52 -11.03
C ARG A 185 21.43 -23.50 -10.82
N VAL A 186 21.95 -24.60 -10.33
CA VAL A 186 23.38 -24.85 -10.09
C VAL A 186 23.79 -26.11 -10.85
N ARG A 187 25.09 -26.28 -11.13
CA ARG A 187 25.58 -27.54 -11.66
C ARG A 187 25.84 -28.52 -10.53
N ASP A 188 25.33 -29.74 -10.69
CA ASP A 188 25.64 -30.85 -9.80
C ASP A 188 27.06 -31.38 -10.03
N LYS A 189 27.44 -32.39 -9.28
CA LYS A 189 28.76 -33.06 -9.41
C LYS A 189 28.97 -33.72 -10.77
N HIS A 190 27.91 -33.93 -11.55
CA HIS A 190 27.96 -34.50 -12.90
C HIS A 190 27.85 -33.45 -14.02
N GLY A 191 27.80 -32.14 -13.63
CA GLY A 191 27.67 -31.02 -14.56
C GLY A 191 26.26 -30.71 -15.02
N ASN A 192 25.22 -31.43 -14.55
CA ASN A 192 23.83 -31.18 -14.91
C ASN A 192 23.28 -29.94 -14.21
N LEU A 193 22.40 -29.18 -14.89
CA LEU A 193 21.70 -28.03 -14.31
C LEU A 193 20.55 -28.52 -13.46
N VAL A 194 20.71 -28.47 -12.14
CA VAL A 194 19.69 -28.79 -11.12
C VAL A 194 19.28 -27.54 -10.37
N LEU A 195 18.12 -27.56 -9.70
CA LEU A 195 17.71 -26.49 -8.81
C LEU A 195 18.66 -26.42 -7.61
N SER A 196 19.02 -25.21 -7.15
CA SER A 196 19.71 -25.04 -5.88
C SER A 196 18.89 -25.63 -4.74
N GLN A 197 19.52 -26.03 -3.65
CA GLN A 197 18.84 -26.59 -2.48
C GLN A 197 17.75 -25.65 -1.93
N ALA A 198 18.02 -24.34 -1.91
CA ALA A 198 17.03 -23.34 -1.58
C ALA A 198 15.83 -23.34 -2.53
N ALA A 199 16.07 -23.49 -3.86
CA ALA A 199 15.01 -23.52 -4.85
C ALA A 199 14.18 -24.82 -4.82
N GLN A 200 14.75 -25.91 -4.33
CA GLN A 200 14.04 -27.20 -4.13
C GLN A 200 13.17 -27.18 -2.88
N SER A 201 13.65 -26.58 -1.80
CA SER A 201 13.01 -26.66 -0.47
C SER A 201 11.99 -25.54 -0.20
N TYR A 202 12.00 -24.44 -0.96
CA TYR A 202 11.22 -23.25 -0.63
C TYR A 202 10.19 -22.88 -1.69
N HIS A 203 8.90 -22.99 -1.31
CA HIS A 203 7.75 -22.69 -2.15
C HIS A 203 6.73 -21.81 -1.40
N PRO A 204 6.83 -20.47 -1.45
CA PRO A 204 5.98 -19.56 -0.67
C PRO A 204 4.52 -19.52 -1.14
N GLY A 205 4.21 -20.14 -2.28
CA GLY A 205 2.88 -20.14 -2.87
C GLY A 205 2.68 -19.12 -3.99
N GLN A 206 1.58 -19.28 -4.71
CA GLN A 206 1.25 -18.43 -5.86
C GLN A 206 0.94 -17.00 -5.43
N GLY A 207 1.50 -16.01 -6.12
CA GLY A 207 1.28 -14.58 -5.85
C GLY A 207 2.07 -14.02 -4.67
N VAL A 208 2.92 -14.83 -4.04
CA VAL A 208 3.84 -14.43 -2.97
C VAL A 208 5.26 -14.34 -3.52
N TYR A 209 5.96 -13.23 -3.28
CA TYR A 209 7.37 -13.13 -3.63
C TYR A 209 8.19 -14.11 -2.79
N ARG A 210 9.26 -14.65 -3.39
CA ARG A 210 10.22 -15.49 -2.66
C ARG A 210 10.99 -14.71 -1.58
N SER A 211 11.05 -13.39 -1.69
CA SER A 211 11.71 -12.49 -0.74
C SER A 211 10.70 -11.93 0.26
N ALA A 212 10.89 -12.21 1.54
CA ALA A 212 10.11 -11.62 2.65
C ALA A 212 10.24 -10.09 2.67
N HIS A 213 11.43 -9.56 2.39
CA HIS A 213 11.68 -8.12 2.27
C HIS A 213 10.77 -7.47 1.22
N LYS A 214 10.74 -8.03 -0.01
CA LYS A 214 9.85 -7.52 -1.08
C LYS A 214 8.37 -7.63 -0.69
N ASN A 215 7.96 -8.66 0.03
CA ASN A 215 6.59 -8.81 0.52
C ASN A 215 6.26 -7.77 1.60
N ALA A 216 7.20 -7.44 2.50
CA ALA A 216 7.02 -6.40 3.51
C ALA A 216 6.81 -5.02 2.86
N LEU A 217 7.67 -4.64 1.92
CA LEU A 217 7.56 -3.37 1.18
C LEU A 217 6.26 -3.30 0.38
N ARG A 218 5.89 -4.38 -0.31
CA ARG A 218 4.63 -4.46 -1.06
C ARG A 218 3.41 -4.29 -0.16
N LEU A 219 3.40 -4.96 1.01
CA LEU A 219 2.32 -4.82 1.99
C LEU A 219 2.23 -3.39 2.51
N ALA A 220 3.37 -2.78 2.86
CA ALA A 220 3.42 -1.42 3.37
C ALA A 220 2.86 -0.40 2.35
N VAL A 221 3.36 -0.42 1.11
CA VAL A 221 2.85 0.46 0.03
C VAL A 221 1.35 0.28 -0.15
N ASP A 222 0.88 -0.97 -0.21
CA ASP A 222 -0.55 -1.25 -0.43
C ASP A 222 -1.42 -0.72 0.71
N GLN A 223 -1.02 -0.91 1.97
CA GLN A 223 -1.79 -0.46 3.13
C GLN A 223 -1.81 1.07 3.24
N ILE A 224 -0.65 1.72 3.11
CA ILE A 224 -0.50 3.17 3.25
C ILE A 224 -1.27 3.89 2.14
N ASN A 225 -1.11 3.48 0.87
CA ASN A 225 -1.85 4.07 -0.26
C ASN A 225 -3.36 3.84 -0.14
N THR A 226 -3.78 2.64 0.25
CA THR A 226 -5.20 2.34 0.43
C THR A 226 -5.79 3.18 1.55
N GLY A 227 -5.07 3.37 2.67
CA GLY A 227 -5.50 4.23 3.78
C GLY A 227 -5.68 5.68 3.35
N TYR A 228 -4.69 6.25 2.67
CA TYR A 228 -4.76 7.61 2.10
C TYR A 228 -6.01 7.79 1.24
N ARG A 229 -6.26 6.90 0.30
CA ARG A 229 -7.37 7.01 -0.66
C ARG A 229 -8.74 6.70 -0.05
N LYS A 230 -8.82 5.82 0.93
CA LYS A 230 -10.06 5.58 1.68
C LYS A 230 -10.43 6.81 2.53
N SER A 231 -9.47 7.48 3.15
CA SER A 231 -9.68 8.76 3.85
C SER A 231 -10.23 9.83 2.87
N GLU A 232 -9.60 9.99 1.70
CA GLU A 232 -10.13 10.89 0.65
C GLU A 232 -11.56 10.53 0.25
N GLN A 233 -11.84 9.23 -0.02
CA GLN A 233 -13.16 8.78 -0.46
C GLN A 233 -14.26 9.16 0.53
N MET A 234 -14.01 8.98 1.83
CA MET A 234 -14.97 9.33 2.87
C MET A 234 -15.29 10.83 2.88
N ARG A 235 -14.26 11.67 2.72
CA ARG A 235 -14.42 13.12 2.67
C ARG A 235 -15.15 13.57 1.40
N ILE A 236 -14.84 12.96 0.27
CA ILE A 236 -15.47 13.22 -1.03
C ILE A 236 -16.95 12.83 -0.98
N SER A 237 -17.26 11.62 -0.49
CA SER A 237 -18.64 11.14 -0.42
C SER A 237 -19.53 12.01 0.49
N ALA A 238 -18.96 12.56 1.55
CA ALA A 238 -19.67 13.44 2.49
C ALA A 238 -19.82 14.91 1.98
N ASN A 239 -19.16 15.30 0.90
CA ASN A 239 -19.17 16.68 0.41
C ASN A 239 -20.17 16.88 -0.71
N ASN A 240 -21.13 17.79 -0.50
CA ASN A 240 -22.19 18.07 -1.48
C ASN A 240 -21.75 18.93 -2.68
N ASP A 241 -20.63 19.66 -2.57
CA ASP A 241 -20.03 20.41 -3.69
C ASP A 241 -19.29 19.47 -4.69
N VAL A 242 -18.96 18.25 -4.26
CA VAL A 242 -18.33 17.25 -5.13
C VAL A 242 -19.42 16.46 -5.86
N VAL A 243 -19.35 16.43 -7.18
CA VAL A 243 -20.33 15.79 -8.08
C VAL A 243 -19.73 14.70 -8.97
N GLY A 244 -18.44 14.43 -8.82
CA GLY A 244 -17.73 13.38 -9.52
C GLY A 244 -16.26 13.33 -9.10
N GLN A 245 -15.53 12.39 -9.66
CA GLN A 245 -14.08 12.26 -9.48
C GLN A 245 -13.40 11.86 -10.78
N LYS A 246 -12.17 12.31 -10.99
CA LYS A 246 -11.32 11.87 -12.09
C LYS A 246 -10.14 11.07 -11.53
N ILE A 247 -9.96 9.86 -12.01
CA ILE A 247 -8.82 9.02 -11.69
C ILE A 247 -7.72 9.26 -12.73
N ASN A 248 -6.57 9.69 -12.28
CA ASN A 248 -5.44 10.10 -13.10
C ASN A 248 -4.26 9.14 -12.92
N LEU A 249 -3.46 8.95 -13.98
CA LEU A 249 -2.21 8.23 -13.89
C LEU A 249 -1.19 9.00 -13.04
N SER A 250 -0.38 8.26 -12.30
CA SER A 250 0.79 8.84 -11.64
C SER A 250 1.79 9.39 -12.68
N PRO A 251 2.43 10.54 -12.44
CA PRO A 251 3.56 10.99 -13.27
C PRO A 251 4.74 10.00 -13.31
N SER A 252 4.83 9.09 -12.33
CA SER A 252 5.83 8.02 -12.29
C SER A 252 5.39 6.73 -12.99
N HIS A 253 4.20 6.72 -13.61
CA HIS A 253 3.70 5.57 -14.37
C HIS A 253 4.51 5.43 -15.66
N LYS A 254 5.22 4.31 -15.81
CA LYS A 254 6.18 4.11 -16.92
C LYS A 254 5.75 3.08 -17.96
N HIS A 255 4.90 2.17 -17.57
CA HIS A 255 4.52 1.02 -18.39
C HIS A 255 3.01 0.97 -18.54
N TYR A 256 2.55 0.67 -19.76
CA TYR A 256 1.13 0.48 -20.04
C TYR A 256 0.60 -0.71 -19.24
N ASP A 257 -0.45 -0.47 -18.46
CA ASP A 257 -1.15 -1.50 -17.70
C ASP A 257 -2.65 -1.14 -17.54
N MET A 258 -3.36 -1.88 -16.71
CA MET A 258 -4.78 -1.65 -16.44
C MET A 258 -5.10 -0.23 -15.92
N CYS A 259 -4.13 0.49 -15.38
CA CYS A 259 -4.33 1.89 -14.97
C CYS A 259 -4.59 2.80 -16.18
N ASP A 260 -3.94 2.53 -17.32
CA ASP A 260 -4.15 3.25 -18.57
C ASP A 260 -5.55 3.01 -19.14
N GLU A 261 -6.03 1.78 -19.01
CA GLU A 261 -7.33 1.35 -19.49
C GLU A 261 -8.47 1.89 -18.62
N LEU A 262 -8.25 2.04 -17.30
CA LEU A 262 -9.27 2.37 -16.32
C LEU A 262 -9.23 3.82 -15.80
N LYS A 263 -8.27 4.65 -16.25
CA LYS A 263 -8.30 6.09 -15.93
C LYS A 263 -9.53 6.74 -16.53
N GLY A 264 -10.10 7.76 -15.87
CA GLY A 264 -11.28 8.43 -16.39
C GLY A 264 -12.09 9.19 -15.37
N LEU A 265 -13.27 9.63 -15.79
CA LEU A 265 -14.27 10.28 -14.95
C LEU A 265 -15.19 9.23 -14.36
N TYR A 266 -15.45 9.32 -13.04
CA TYR A 266 -16.28 8.38 -12.31
C TYR A 266 -17.25 9.12 -11.39
N PRO A 267 -18.42 8.55 -11.08
CA PRO A 267 -19.29 9.07 -10.03
C PRO A 267 -18.56 9.24 -8.71
N LYS A 268 -18.95 10.21 -7.90
CA LYS A 268 -18.34 10.40 -6.57
C LYS A 268 -18.54 9.19 -5.65
N GLU A 269 -19.57 8.41 -5.87
CA GLU A 269 -19.92 7.19 -5.13
C GLU A 269 -19.13 5.97 -5.59
N PHE A 270 -18.36 6.08 -6.68
CA PHE A 270 -17.48 5.00 -7.10
C PHE A 270 -16.32 4.88 -6.11
N ASP A 271 -16.33 3.81 -5.32
CA ASP A 271 -15.31 3.58 -4.27
C ASP A 271 -14.00 3.09 -4.91
N TRP A 272 -13.16 4.07 -5.26
CA TRP A 272 -11.85 3.78 -5.82
C TRP A 272 -10.74 4.04 -4.81
N HIS A 273 -9.87 3.05 -4.64
CA HIS A 273 -8.65 3.20 -3.86
C HIS A 273 -7.42 2.58 -4.52
N LYS A 274 -7.60 1.73 -5.51
CA LYS A 274 -6.54 1.17 -6.37
C LYS A 274 -7.13 0.35 -7.52
N TRP A 275 -6.39 0.24 -8.61
CA TRP A 275 -6.69 -0.73 -9.66
C TRP A 275 -6.00 -2.07 -9.40
N HIS A 276 -4.75 -2.04 -8.93
CA HIS A 276 -3.93 -3.20 -8.59
C HIS A 276 -3.05 -2.91 -7.36
N THR A 277 -2.41 -3.94 -6.81
CA THR A 277 -1.45 -3.79 -5.72
C THR A 277 -0.28 -2.91 -6.14
N GLY A 278 0.09 -1.91 -5.34
CA GLY A 278 1.15 -0.94 -5.65
C GLY A 278 0.75 0.16 -6.65
N CYS A 279 -0.54 0.26 -7.00
CA CYS A 279 -1.06 1.35 -7.84
C CYS A 279 -0.73 2.72 -7.23
N MET A 280 -0.12 3.62 -8.02
CA MET A 280 0.27 4.98 -7.62
C MET A 280 -0.59 6.08 -8.27
N CYS A 281 -1.67 5.72 -8.95
CA CYS A 281 -2.65 6.66 -9.50
C CYS A 281 -3.25 7.55 -8.42
N PHE A 282 -3.79 8.69 -8.79
CA PHE A 282 -4.38 9.65 -7.86
C PHE A 282 -5.72 10.17 -8.40
N ARG A 283 -6.52 10.76 -7.50
CA ARG A 283 -7.80 11.35 -7.89
C ARG A 283 -7.79 12.86 -7.81
N THR A 284 -8.62 13.47 -8.66
CA THR A 284 -9.04 14.87 -8.56
C THR A 284 -10.57 14.93 -8.45
N MET A 285 -11.06 15.82 -7.60
CA MET A 285 -12.50 16.03 -7.42
C MET A 285 -13.08 16.83 -8.59
N ILE A 286 -14.24 16.45 -9.05
CA ILE A 286 -15.10 17.25 -9.93
C ILE A 286 -16.12 17.93 -9.02
N MET A 287 -16.11 19.25 -9.02
CA MET A 287 -16.97 20.08 -8.19
C MET A 287 -18.08 20.72 -9.02
N LYS A 288 -19.16 21.13 -8.37
CA LYS A 288 -20.17 21.99 -8.95
C LYS A 288 -19.52 23.25 -9.58
N SER A 289 -20.18 23.87 -10.52
CA SER A 289 -19.71 25.15 -11.06
C SER A 289 -19.62 26.22 -9.96
N GLU A 290 -18.86 27.28 -10.20
CA GLU A 290 -18.74 28.36 -9.21
C GLU A 290 -20.09 29.06 -8.96
N SER A 291 -20.89 29.22 -10.02
CA SER A 291 -22.23 29.82 -9.95
C SER A 291 -23.20 29.00 -9.10
N GLU A 292 -23.21 27.68 -9.28
CA GLU A 292 -24.02 26.75 -8.48
C GLU A 292 -23.60 26.78 -7.00
N PHE A 293 -22.29 26.74 -6.74
CA PHE A 293 -21.75 26.80 -5.38
C PHE A 293 -22.13 28.10 -4.65
N ILE A 294 -22.02 29.26 -5.31
CA ILE A 294 -22.44 30.56 -4.76
C ILE A 294 -23.94 30.58 -4.49
N LYS A 295 -24.75 30.06 -5.41
CA LYS A 295 -26.22 29.99 -5.28
C LYS A 295 -26.60 29.17 -4.05
N GLU A 296 -25.99 28.00 -3.85
CA GLU A 296 -26.24 27.15 -2.67
C GLU A 296 -25.84 27.81 -1.37
N LEU A 297 -24.63 28.42 -1.31
CA LEU A 297 -24.16 29.12 -0.14
C LEU A 297 -25.11 30.27 0.28
N ASN A 298 -25.56 31.06 -0.69
CA ASN A 298 -26.45 32.18 -0.42
C ASN A 298 -27.88 31.73 -0.05
N ALA A 299 -28.35 30.61 -0.61
CA ALA A 299 -29.64 30.01 -0.27
C ALA A 299 -29.62 29.24 1.06
N GLY A 300 -28.45 28.90 1.57
CA GLY A 300 -28.28 28.02 2.74
C GLY A 300 -28.83 26.60 2.54
N GLN A 301 -28.94 26.16 1.28
CA GLN A 301 -29.54 24.89 0.90
C GLN A 301 -28.71 24.22 -0.20
N ASN A 302 -28.38 22.94 0.00
CA ASN A 302 -27.72 22.13 -1.01
C ASN A 302 -28.72 21.68 -2.10
N LEU A 303 -28.32 21.84 -3.35
CA LEU A 303 -29.05 21.26 -4.48
C LEU A 303 -28.61 19.79 -4.68
N PRO A 304 -29.49 18.93 -5.21
CA PRO A 304 -29.11 17.56 -5.54
C PRO A 304 -27.88 17.55 -6.48
N PRO A 305 -26.90 16.65 -6.25
CA PRO A 305 -25.72 16.54 -7.11
C PRO A 305 -26.08 16.39 -8.61
N GLU A 306 -27.15 15.66 -8.90
CA GLU A 306 -27.63 15.38 -10.26
C GLU A 306 -28.10 16.63 -11.02
N SER A 307 -28.38 17.72 -10.31
CA SER A 307 -28.79 19.01 -10.92
C SER A 307 -27.60 19.84 -11.40
N SER A 308 -26.36 19.44 -11.07
CA SER A 308 -25.16 20.17 -11.48
C SER A 308 -24.79 19.89 -12.94
N GLU A 309 -24.36 20.93 -13.66
CA GLU A 309 -23.84 20.81 -15.01
C GLU A 309 -22.56 19.93 -15.09
N ASN A 310 -21.84 19.80 -13.99
CA ASN A 310 -20.61 19.01 -13.90
C ASN A 310 -20.84 17.60 -13.35
N TYR A 311 -22.10 17.19 -13.17
CA TYR A 311 -22.45 15.90 -12.57
C TYR A 311 -21.92 14.73 -13.39
N ILE A 312 -21.28 13.77 -12.72
CA ILE A 312 -20.84 12.50 -13.31
C ILE A 312 -21.69 11.38 -12.71
N GLY A 313 -22.71 10.94 -13.44
CA GLY A 313 -23.66 9.92 -13.00
C GLY A 313 -23.23 8.49 -13.26
N ASP A 314 -22.46 8.26 -14.34
CA ASP A 314 -22.10 6.93 -14.80
C ASP A 314 -20.60 6.70 -14.84
N VAL A 315 -20.21 5.44 -14.82
CA VAL A 315 -18.83 5.03 -15.07
C VAL A 315 -18.47 5.23 -16.55
N PRO A 316 -17.19 5.51 -16.89
CA PRO A 316 -16.82 5.81 -18.26
C PRO A 316 -16.84 4.55 -19.15
N ASP A 317 -17.06 4.77 -20.48
CA ASP A 317 -17.16 3.71 -21.48
C ASP A 317 -15.97 2.75 -21.49
N ASN A 318 -14.75 3.26 -21.23
CA ASN A 318 -13.56 2.42 -21.14
C ASN A 318 -13.62 1.43 -19.97
N PHE A 319 -14.25 1.78 -18.84
CA PHE A 319 -14.49 0.85 -17.73
C PHE A 319 -15.49 -0.25 -18.13
N VAL A 320 -16.59 0.13 -18.78
CA VAL A 320 -17.60 -0.83 -19.28
C VAL A 320 -16.98 -1.77 -20.33
N LYS A 321 -16.18 -1.22 -21.24
CA LYS A 321 -15.44 -2.00 -22.24
C LYS A 321 -14.50 -2.99 -21.56
N TRP A 322 -13.71 -2.53 -20.59
CA TRP A 322 -12.77 -3.36 -19.85
C TRP A 322 -13.47 -4.53 -19.13
N LEU A 323 -14.62 -4.28 -18.51
CA LEU A 323 -15.44 -5.33 -17.89
C LEU A 323 -15.86 -6.41 -18.88
N LYS A 324 -16.33 -6.00 -20.07
CA LYS A 324 -16.75 -6.93 -21.13
C LYS A 324 -15.59 -7.79 -21.62
N GLU A 325 -14.44 -7.17 -21.89
CA GLU A 325 -13.23 -7.85 -22.40
C GLU A 325 -12.59 -8.79 -21.38
N ASN A 326 -12.74 -8.51 -20.08
CA ASN A 326 -12.19 -9.34 -19.02
C ASN A 326 -13.19 -10.30 -18.37
N LYS A 327 -14.44 -10.38 -18.86
CA LYS A 327 -15.52 -11.18 -18.27
C LYS A 327 -15.13 -12.65 -18.05
N ASP A 328 -14.51 -13.28 -19.03
CA ASP A 328 -14.12 -14.70 -18.92
C ASP A 328 -12.90 -14.89 -18.01
N ARG A 329 -11.97 -13.95 -18.02
CA ARG A 329 -10.84 -13.92 -17.09
C ARG A 329 -11.32 -13.77 -15.64
N MET A 330 -12.34 -12.92 -15.40
CA MET A 330 -12.94 -12.67 -14.08
C MET A 330 -13.56 -13.93 -13.48
N LYS A 331 -14.15 -14.81 -14.27
CA LYS A 331 -14.72 -16.10 -13.82
C LYS A 331 -13.67 -16.99 -13.15
N ASN A 332 -12.41 -16.90 -13.57
CA ASN A 332 -11.30 -17.69 -13.05
C ASN A 332 -10.58 -17.06 -11.87
N TRP A 333 -10.98 -15.87 -11.43
CA TRP A 333 -10.38 -15.21 -10.27
C TRP A 333 -10.85 -15.85 -8.97
N LYS A 334 -9.91 -16.15 -8.09
CA LYS A 334 -10.22 -16.62 -6.74
C LYS A 334 -10.98 -15.56 -5.91
N ARG A 335 -10.82 -14.29 -6.26
CA ARG A 335 -11.46 -13.14 -5.64
C ARG A 335 -11.48 -11.98 -6.64
N ASN A 336 -12.59 -11.25 -6.70
CA ASN A 336 -12.67 -10.01 -7.43
C ASN A 336 -11.76 -8.93 -6.81
N PRO A 337 -11.09 -8.12 -7.61
CA PRO A 337 -10.41 -6.91 -7.13
C PRO A 337 -11.38 -5.99 -6.37
N ASP A 338 -10.83 -5.21 -5.43
CA ASP A 338 -11.64 -4.35 -4.56
C ASP A 338 -12.48 -3.35 -5.37
N PHE A 339 -11.97 -2.78 -6.47
CA PHE A 339 -12.71 -1.86 -7.34
C PHE A 339 -13.91 -2.49 -8.07
N ILE A 340 -13.98 -3.82 -8.16
CA ILE A 340 -15.15 -4.57 -8.62
C ILE A 340 -16.07 -4.89 -7.44
N ALA A 341 -15.49 -5.40 -6.35
CA ALA A 341 -16.25 -5.88 -5.19
C ALA A 341 -17.02 -4.74 -4.49
N ASP A 342 -16.41 -3.56 -4.39
CA ASP A 342 -16.94 -2.39 -3.70
C ASP A 342 -17.92 -1.57 -4.57
N ASN A 343 -17.98 -1.84 -5.90
CA ASN A 343 -18.73 -1.03 -6.86
C ASN A 343 -19.80 -1.82 -7.64
N LYS A 344 -20.39 -2.82 -7.03
CA LYS A 344 -21.38 -3.72 -7.68
C LYS A 344 -22.56 -3.00 -8.34
N LYS A 345 -22.93 -1.83 -7.84
CA LYS A 345 -24.03 -1.02 -8.41
C LYS A 345 -23.73 -0.41 -9.78
N PHE A 346 -22.47 -0.44 -10.21
CA PHE A 346 -22.00 0.07 -11.50
C PHE A 346 -21.56 -1.04 -12.49
N LEU A 347 -21.87 -2.33 -12.16
CA LEU A 347 -21.50 -3.49 -12.98
C LEU A 347 -22.62 -3.99 -13.87
#